data_7cbb7ce139deaa60d73a9048d7470638
#
_entry.id   7cbb7ce139deaa60d73a9048d7470638
#
_cell.length_a   1.000
_cell.length_b   1.000
_cell.length_c   1.000
_cell.angle_alpha   90.00
_cell.angle_beta   90.00
_cell.angle_gamma   90.00
#
_symmetry.space_group_name_H-M   'P 1'
#
loop_
_entity.id
_entity.type
_entity.pdbx_description
1 polymer ?
#
loop_
_entity_poly.entity_id
_entity_poly.type
_entity_poly.pdbx_seq_one_letter_code
_entity_poly.pdbx_strand_id
1 'polypeptide(L)'
;SHLRIWLLNAQGHILAEACDDSGMATLSSDQFYARFTRLAAPFLSPDKVITVVACGMIGAKQGWHEAPYIAAPCSAPGLEDAQKIETRDERFSLYILPGVKQARPADVMRGEETQIAGFLNQNPSFDGVLCLPGTHTKWVRISAEEIVSFQTFMTGEMFSLLGQTSVLKHSIASSGWHKSAFLEALDAAISAPASIASKLFGLRAETLLNNLSGAVARSRLSGFLIGLELSAARPYWLGQDIAIIGAEELSMAYIDGLISQGVQPQSHRSVDMTLAGLTKAYQQIQGSINAT
;
A
#
# COMPACT_ATOMS: atom_id res chain seq x y z
N SER A 1 0.55 5.37 8.94
CA SER A 1 -0.09 6.07 7.79
C SER A 1 0.07 7.57 7.97
N HIS A 2 0.26 8.28 6.86
CA HIS A 2 0.44 9.73 6.82
C HIS A 2 -0.77 10.34 6.10
N LEU A 3 -1.20 11.53 6.49
CA LEU A 3 -2.17 12.31 5.74
C LEU A 3 -1.40 13.10 4.68
N ARG A 4 -1.78 12.95 3.41
CA ARG A 4 -1.20 13.66 2.28
C ARG A 4 -2.29 14.30 1.46
N ILE A 5 -2.08 15.55 1.05
CA ILE A 5 -3.02 16.35 0.27
C ILE A 5 -2.27 16.89 -0.94
N TRP A 6 -2.87 16.79 -2.12
CA TRP A 6 -2.44 17.45 -3.35
C TRP A 6 -3.53 18.39 -3.82
N LEU A 7 -3.16 19.61 -4.15
CA LEU A 7 -4.00 20.53 -4.89
C LEU A 7 -3.67 20.43 -6.36
N LEU A 8 -4.68 20.18 -7.19
CA LEU A 8 -4.54 20.03 -8.64
C LEU A 8 -5.29 21.13 -9.37
N ASN A 9 -4.80 21.54 -10.54
CA ASN A 9 -5.60 22.33 -11.48
C ASN A 9 -6.55 21.43 -12.29
N ALA A 10 -7.38 22.05 -13.15
CA ALA A 10 -8.34 21.33 -13.98
C ALA A 10 -7.68 20.35 -14.99
N GLN A 11 -6.41 20.53 -15.29
CA GLN A 11 -5.62 19.66 -16.18
C GLN A 11 -4.92 18.53 -15.43
N GLY A 12 -5.09 18.44 -14.10
CA GLY A 12 -4.46 17.42 -13.25
C GLY A 12 -3.01 17.71 -12.84
N HIS A 13 -2.48 18.92 -13.10
CA HIS A 13 -1.15 19.30 -12.64
C HIS A 13 -1.17 19.68 -11.16
N ILE A 14 -0.17 19.21 -10.43
CA ILE A 14 0.00 19.53 -9.00
C ILE A 14 0.37 21.01 -8.87
N LEU A 15 -0.45 21.77 -8.15
CA LEU A 15 -0.20 23.17 -7.79
C LEU A 15 0.47 23.28 -6.42
N ALA A 16 0.11 22.38 -5.50
CA ALA A 16 0.68 22.34 -4.15
C ALA A 16 0.51 20.94 -3.51
N GLU A 17 1.35 20.67 -2.53
CA GLU A 17 1.31 19.47 -1.72
C GLU A 17 1.43 19.84 -0.23
N ALA A 18 0.67 19.15 0.63
CA ALA A 18 0.80 19.22 2.07
C ALA A 18 0.79 17.80 2.67
N CYS A 19 1.61 17.59 3.69
CA CYS A 19 1.76 16.32 4.37
C CYS A 19 1.73 16.50 5.88
N ASP A 20 1.16 15.52 6.60
CA ASP A 20 1.20 15.45 8.05
C ASP A 20 1.53 14.02 8.47
N ASP A 21 2.46 13.85 9.38
CA ASP A 21 2.88 12.55 9.90
C ASP A 21 1.81 11.90 10.80
N SER A 22 0.80 12.66 11.20
CA SER A 22 -0.36 12.15 11.92
C SER A 22 -1.32 11.48 10.96
N GLY A 23 -1.39 10.15 11.02
CA GLY A 23 -2.37 9.35 10.28
C GLY A 23 -3.35 8.67 11.21
N MET A 24 -4.12 7.72 10.67
CA MET A 24 -5.17 7.00 11.40
C MET A 24 -4.69 6.31 12.69
N ALA A 25 -3.40 5.96 12.79
CA ALA A 25 -2.85 5.36 14.01
C ALA A 25 -2.83 6.33 15.22
N THR A 26 -2.95 7.63 14.97
CA THR A 26 -2.82 8.68 15.99
C THR A 26 -4.01 9.63 16.09
N LEU A 27 -4.97 9.54 15.15
CA LEU A 27 -6.14 10.42 15.09
C LEU A 27 -7.42 9.62 15.41
N SER A 28 -8.28 10.20 16.25
CA SER A 28 -9.67 9.77 16.37
C SER A 28 -10.54 10.38 15.25
N SER A 29 -11.71 9.78 14.96
CA SER A 29 -12.55 10.18 13.83
C SER A 29 -12.98 11.66 13.86
N ASP A 30 -13.17 12.24 15.03
CA ASP A 30 -13.50 13.66 15.24
C ASP A 30 -12.33 14.62 14.96
N GLN A 31 -11.08 14.12 15.02
CA GLN A 31 -9.89 14.92 14.77
C GLN A 31 -9.54 15.06 13.28
N PHE A 32 -10.05 14.18 12.42
CA PHE A 32 -9.75 14.21 10.98
C PHE A 32 -10.20 15.52 10.33
N TYR A 33 -11.40 15.98 10.62
CA TYR A 33 -11.92 17.24 10.08
C TYR A 33 -10.99 18.42 10.39
N ALA A 34 -10.66 18.60 11.67
CA ALA A 34 -9.81 19.70 12.12
C ALA A 34 -8.39 19.60 11.51
N ARG A 35 -7.87 18.37 11.37
CA ARG A 35 -6.54 18.16 10.78
C ARG A 35 -6.54 18.45 9.29
N PHE A 36 -7.55 17.94 8.55
CA PHE A 36 -7.71 18.22 7.13
C PHE A 36 -7.87 19.71 6.86
N THR A 37 -8.81 20.38 7.55
CA THR A 37 -9.08 21.82 7.33
C THR A 37 -7.87 22.69 7.65
N ARG A 38 -7.07 22.34 8.66
CA ARG A 38 -5.80 23.03 8.96
C ARG A 38 -4.79 22.91 7.83
N LEU A 39 -4.61 21.70 7.27
CA LEU A 39 -3.68 21.45 6.16
C LEU A 39 -4.18 22.06 4.85
N ALA A 40 -5.48 22.00 4.61
CA ALA A 40 -6.11 22.50 3.41
C ALA A 40 -6.35 24.02 3.43
N ALA A 41 -6.27 24.67 4.60
CA ALA A 41 -6.59 26.08 4.78
C ALA A 41 -5.95 27.02 3.74
N PRO A 42 -4.67 26.86 3.34
CA PRO A 42 -4.06 27.71 2.31
C PRO A 42 -4.71 27.58 0.93
N PHE A 43 -5.45 26.51 0.69
CA PHE A 43 -6.03 26.13 -0.61
C PHE A 43 -7.54 26.39 -0.68
N LEU A 44 -8.21 26.58 0.48
CA LEU A 44 -9.64 26.80 0.56
C LEU A 44 -9.96 28.29 0.41
N SER A 45 -10.89 28.61 -0.48
CA SER A 45 -11.43 29.96 -0.69
C SER A 45 -12.91 30.00 -0.28
N PRO A 46 -13.39 31.10 0.32
CA PRO A 46 -14.82 31.28 0.59
C PRO A 46 -15.66 31.39 -0.68
N ASP A 47 -15.07 31.82 -1.79
CA ASP A 47 -15.78 32.10 -3.04
C ASP A 47 -15.86 30.90 -3.99
N LYS A 48 -15.25 29.76 -3.62
CA LYS A 48 -15.18 28.58 -4.50
C LYS A 48 -15.28 27.30 -3.73
N VAL A 49 -16.24 26.45 -4.11
CA VAL A 49 -16.34 25.08 -3.60
C VAL A 49 -15.32 24.20 -4.31
N ILE A 50 -14.45 23.56 -3.54
CA ILE A 50 -13.42 22.61 -4.05
C ILE A 50 -13.93 21.18 -3.90
N THR A 51 -13.81 20.38 -4.95
CA THR A 51 -14.05 18.94 -4.86
C THR A 51 -12.84 18.24 -4.26
N VAL A 52 -13.05 17.49 -3.19
CA VAL A 52 -12.04 16.68 -2.50
C VAL A 52 -12.37 15.21 -2.72
N VAL A 53 -11.42 14.47 -3.29
CA VAL A 53 -11.50 13.01 -3.43
C VAL A 53 -10.49 12.38 -2.50
N ALA A 54 -10.93 11.47 -1.64
CA ALA A 54 -10.11 10.83 -0.63
C ALA A 54 -10.14 9.31 -0.76
N CYS A 55 -9.03 8.64 -0.42
CA CYS A 55 -8.91 7.19 -0.41
C CYS A 55 -8.13 6.69 0.80
N GLY A 56 -8.11 5.39 1.01
CA GLY A 56 -7.33 4.74 2.05
C GLY A 56 -7.99 4.81 3.42
N MET A 57 -7.18 4.84 4.47
CA MET A 57 -7.63 4.65 5.84
C MET A 57 -8.56 5.74 6.37
N ILE A 58 -8.69 6.87 5.68
CA ILE A 58 -9.70 7.89 5.98
C ILE A 58 -11.13 7.33 5.90
N GLY A 59 -11.35 6.34 5.02
CA GLY A 59 -12.60 5.60 4.83
C GLY A 59 -12.74 4.35 5.68
N ALA A 60 -11.84 4.07 6.62
CA ALA A 60 -11.96 2.93 7.53
C ALA A 60 -12.99 3.20 8.63
N LYS A 61 -13.47 2.15 9.31
CA LYS A 61 -14.40 2.24 10.44
C LYS A 61 -13.93 3.20 11.54
N GLN A 62 -12.61 3.27 11.76
CA GLN A 62 -11.98 4.18 12.72
C GLN A 62 -11.46 5.47 12.05
N GLY A 63 -11.70 5.65 10.74
CA GLY A 63 -11.30 6.83 9.99
C GLY A 63 -12.24 8.02 10.17
N TRP A 64 -12.21 8.96 9.23
CA TRP A 64 -13.07 10.13 9.26
C TRP A 64 -14.54 9.75 9.05
N HIS A 65 -14.81 8.94 8.02
CA HIS A 65 -16.13 8.41 7.72
C HIS A 65 -16.00 7.04 7.08
N GLU A 66 -16.75 6.04 7.56
CA GLU A 66 -16.67 4.69 7.05
C GLU A 66 -17.24 4.61 5.63
N ALA A 67 -16.40 4.31 4.66
CA ALA A 67 -16.79 4.01 3.30
C ALA A 67 -17.01 2.51 3.10
N PRO A 68 -17.94 2.07 2.24
CA PRO A 68 -18.25 0.66 2.02
C PRO A 68 -17.06 -0.10 1.41
N TYR A 69 -17.23 -1.41 1.23
CA TYR A 69 -16.35 -2.28 0.46
C TYR A 69 -17.10 -2.86 -0.73
N ILE A 70 -16.51 -2.79 -1.92
CA ILE A 70 -17.00 -3.49 -3.11
C ILE A 70 -16.47 -4.93 -3.08
N ALA A 71 -17.28 -5.87 -3.53
CA ALA A 71 -16.89 -7.28 -3.55
C ALA A 71 -16.12 -7.62 -4.83
N ALA A 72 -14.95 -8.25 -4.69
CA ALA A 72 -14.25 -8.86 -5.83
C ALA A 72 -15.02 -10.12 -6.31
N PRO A 73 -15.02 -10.46 -7.65
CA PRO A 73 -14.39 -9.70 -8.74
C PRO A 73 -15.08 -8.36 -9.01
N CYS A 74 -14.30 -7.32 -9.30
CA CYS A 74 -14.83 -6.00 -9.60
C CYS A 74 -13.79 -5.17 -10.38
N SER A 75 -14.25 -4.17 -11.11
CA SER A 75 -13.37 -3.10 -11.59
C SER A 75 -12.75 -2.35 -10.42
N ALA A 76 -11.58 -1.74 -10.62
CA ALA A 76 -11.01 -0.89 -9.57
C ALA A 76 -11.96 0.28 -9.28
N PRO A 77 -12.36 0.51 -8.01
CA PRO A 77 -13.39 1.48 -7.64
C PRO A 77 -13.12 2.87 -8.18
N GLY A 78 -14.16 3.48 -8.70
CA GLY A 78 -14.17 4.84 -9.23
C GLY A 78 -15.09 5.76 -8.43
N LEU A 79 -15.46 6.88 -9.05
CA LEU A 79 -16.32 7.85 -8.40
C LEU A 79 -17.75 7.37 -8.19
N GLU A 80 -18.29 6.62 -9.14
CA GLU A 80 -19.64 6.05 -9.06
C GLU A 80 -19.86 5.22 -7.80
N ASP A 81 -18.75 4.70 -7.26
CA ASP A 81 -18.71 3.92 -6.02
C ASP A 81 -18.41 4.79 -4.79
N ALA A 82 -17.99 6.05 -5.01
CA ALA A 82 -17.56 6.93 -3.94
C ALA A 82 -18.73 7.40 -3.08
N GLN A 83 -18.50 7.45 -1.78
CA GLN A 83 -19.45 8.01 -0.86
C GLN A 83 -19.26 9.52 -0.72
N LYS A 84 -20.27 10.30 -1.09
CA LYS A 84 -20.32 11.75 -0.80
C LYS A 84 -20.61 11.95 0.67
N ILE A 85 -19.77 12.73 1.34
CA ILE A 85 -19.89 13.03 2.77
C ILE A 85 -20.45 14.43 2.93
N GLU A 86 -21.50 14.56 3.70
CA GLU A 86 -21.99 15.86 4.12
C GLU A 86 -21.00 16.51 5.08
N THR A 87 -20.48 17.65 4.68
CA THR A 87 -19.58 18.46 5.50
C THR A 87 -20.30 19.72 6.00
N ARG A 88 -19.90 20.21 7.18
CA ARG A 88 -20.39 21.50 7.70
C ARG A 88 -19.69 22.69 7.05
N ASP A 89 -18.68 22.44 6.25
CA ASP A 89 -17.85 23.45 5.58
C ASP A 89 -18.23 23.51 4.10
N GLU A 90 -18.87 24.61 3.71
CA GLU A 90 -19.36 24.82 2.36
C GLU A 90 -18.25 25.07 1.33
N ARG A 91 -17.00 25.24 1.78
CA ARG A 91 -15.86 25.50 0.90
C ARG A 91 -15.38 24.26 0.13
N PHE A 92 -15.82 23.05 0.53
CA PHE A 92 -15.47 21.83 -0.19
C PHE A 92 -16.57 20.75 -0.14
N SER A 93 -16.61 19.93 -1.18
CA SER A 93 -17.39 18.69 -1.22
C SER A 93 -16.45 17.50 -1.11
N LEU A 94 -16.67 16.60 -0.15
CA LEU A 94 -15.83 15.44 0.14
C LEU A 94 -16.44 14.16 -0.44
N TYR A 95 -15.62 13.42 -1.19
CA TYR A 95 -15.93 12.09 -1.69
C TYR A 95 -14.87 11.11 -1.17
N ILE A 96 -15.29 9.99 -0.59
CA ILE A 96 -14.40 8.94 -0.10
C ILE A 96 -14.58 7.69 -0.96
N LEU A 97 -13.49 7.22 -1.58
CA LEU A 97 -13.49 5.99 -2.37
C LEU A 97 -13.64 4.76 -1.47
N PRO A 98 -14.42 3.74 -1.89
CA PRO A 98 -14.59 2.52 -1.14
C PRO A 98 -13.32 1.65 -1.18
N GLY A 99 -13.22 0.72 -0.23
CA GLY A 99 -12.25 -0.36 -0.31
C GLY A 99 -12.76 -1.53 -1.17
N VAL A 100 -11.95 -2.58 -1.29
CA VAL A 100 -12.34 -3.84 -1.93
C VAL A 100 -12.27 -4.97 -0.92
N LYS A 101 -13.26 -5.86 -0.95
CA LYS A 101 -13.33 -7.07 -0.11
C LYS A 101 -13.43 -8.33 -0.96
N GLN A 102 -12.93 -9.41 -0.40
CA GLN A 102 -13.08 -10.76 -0.91
C GLN A 102 -13.72 -11.63 0.16
N ALA A 103 -14.72 -12.43 -0.20
CA ALA A 103 -15.46 -13.24 0.77
C ALA A 103 -14.75 -14.56 1.10
N ARG A 104 -14.10 -15.16 0.10
CA ARG A 104 -13.44 -16.48 0.24
C ARG A 104 -12.17 -16.57 -0.62
N PRO A 105 -10.99 -16.75 0.00
CA PRO A 105 -10.75 -16.55 1.44
C PRO A 105 -11.09 -15.11 1.83
N ALA A 106 -11.47 -14.88 3.09
CA ALA A 106 -11.84 -13.55 3.57
C ALA A 106 -10.63 -12.64 3.56
N ASP A 107 -10.72 -11.51 2.85
CA ASP A 107 -9.65 -10.52 2.75
C ASP A 107 -10.21 -9.13 2.44
N VAL A 108 -9.45 -8.08 2.76
CA VAL A 108 -9.83 -6.68 2.49
C VAL A 108 -8.62 -5.84 2.10
N MET A 109 -8.84 -4.83 1.25
CA MET A 109 -7.86 -3.77 1.00
C MET A 109 -8.54 -2.41 1.06
N ARG A 110 -7.78 -1.38 1.46
CA ARG A 110 -8.26 0.00 1.52
C ARG A 110 -7.12 0.98 1.30
N GLY A 111 -7.15 1.61 0.12
CA GLY A 111 -6.12 2.49 -0.41
C GLY A 111 -5.37 1.86 -1.59
N GLU A 112 -5.11 0.57 -1.54
CA GLU A 112 -4.44 -0.16 -2.62
C GLU A 112 -5.31 -0.23 -3.89
N GLU A 113 -6.64 -0.32 -3.76
CA GLU A 113 -7.58 -0.27 -4.90
C GLU A 113 -7.45 1.03 -5.71
N THR A 114 -7.16 2.14 -5.05
CA THR A 114 -6.91 3.43 -5.72
C THR A 114 -5.60 3.41 -6.50
N GLN A 115 -4.55 2.77 -5.96
CA GLN A 115 -3.29 2.57 -6.67
C GLN A 115 -3.46 1.66 -7.88
N ILE A 116 -4.26 0.61 -7.74
CA ILE A 116 -4.63 -0.30 -8.84
C ILE A 116 -5.38 0.47 -9.94
N ALA A 117 -6.35 1.31 -9.57
CA ALA A 117 -7.08 2.16 -10.52
C ALA A 117 -6.14 3.09 -11.31
N GLY A 118 -5.15 3.67 -10.62
CA GLY A 118 -4.14 4.52 -11.24
C GLY A 118 -3.21 3.76 -12.18
N PHE A 119 -2.76 2.58 -11.78
CA PHE A 119 -1.93 1.70 -12.59
C PHE A 119 -2.66 1.24 -13.86
N LEU A 120 -3.89 0.73 -13.73
CA LEU A 120 -4.69 0.27 -14.87
C LEU A 120 -5.05 1.40 -15.83
N ASN A 121 -5.25 2.62 -15.34
CA ASN A 121 -5.46 3.78 -16.20
C ASN A 121 -4.25 4.08 -17.12
N GLN A 122 -3.04 3.77 -16.66
CA GLN A 122 -1.80 3.92 -17.45
C GLN A 122 -1.43 2.67 -18.24
N ASN A 123 -1.97 1.51 -17.86
CA ASN A 123 -1.68 0.20 -18.42
C ASN A 123 -2.99 -0.59 -18.71
N PRO A 124 -3.84 -0.12 -19.64
CA PRO A 124 -5.20 -0.66 -19.82
C PRO A 124 -5.25 -2.12 -20.31
N SER A 125 -4.17 -2.63 -20.87
CA SER A 125 -4.09 -4.02 -21.36
C SER A 125 -3.35 -4.95 -20.39
N PHE A 126 -3.07 -4.51 -19.17
CA PHE A 126 -2.35 -5.34 -18.21
C PHE A 126 -3.23 -6.52 -17.75
N ASP A 127 -2.72 -7.73 -17.96
CA ASP A 127 -3.24 -8.98 -17.43
C ASP A 127 -2.10 -9.69 -16.70
N GLY A 128 -2.24 -9.90 -15.39
CA GLY A 128 -1.16 -10.39 -14.57
C GLY A 128 -1.39 -10.17 -13.08
N VAL A 129 -0.33 -9.92 -12.33
CA VAL A 129 -0.41 -9.76 -10.87
C VAL A 129 0.28 -8.48 -10.42
N LEU A 130 -0.41 -7.73 -9.58
CA LEU A 130 0.14 -6.58 -8.87
C LEU A 130 0.59 -7.00 -7.47
N CYS A 131 1.84 -6.70 -7.14
CA CYS A 131 2.35 -6.79 -5.77
C CYS A 131 2.41 -5.37 -5.20
N LEU A 132 1.72 -5.15 -4.07
CA LEU A 132 1.70 -3.86 -3.39
C LEU A 132 2.34 -4.01 -2.00
N PRO A 133 3.69 -3.92 -1.92
CA PRO A 133 4.42 -4.05 -0.66
C PRO A 133 4.10 -2.92 0.31
N GLY A 134 3.86 -3.27 1.57
CA GLY A 134 3.56 -2.32 2.62
C GLY A 134 3.59 -2.96 4.01
N THR A 135 2.95 -2.32 4.99
CA THR A 135 2.70 -2.94 6.30
C THR A 135 1.98 -4.27 6.13
N HIS A 136 1.00 -4.29 5.23
CA HIS A 136 0.26 -5.47 4.78
C HIS A 136 0.40 -5.55 3.26
N THR A 137 1.27 -6.43 2.77
CA THR A 137 1.50 -6.62 1.33
C THR A 137 0.30 -7.28 0.67
N LYS A 138 -0.13 -6.78 -0.47
CA LYS A 138 -1.18 -7.38 -1.30
C LYS A 138 -0.61 -7.98 -2.57
N TRP A 139 -1.05 -9.20 -2.88
CA TRP A 139 -0.87 -9.84 -4.18
C TRP A 139 -2.23 -9.90 -4.86
N VAL A 140 -2.39 -9.16 -5.95
CA VAL A 140 -3.68 -8.92 -6.59
C VAL A 140 -3.66 -9.43 -8.01
N ARG A 141 -4.53 -10.38 -8.34
CA ARG A 141 -4.70 -10.84 -9.72
C ARG A 141 -5.60 -9.88 -10.48
N ILE A 142 -5.07 -9.40 -11.60
CA ILE A 142 -5.78 -8.56 -12.56
C ILE A 142 -6.04 -9.37 -13.82
N SER A 143 -7.26 -9.35 -14.32
CA SER A 143 -7.63 -9.87 -15.65
C SER A 143 -8.81 -9.08 -16.18
N ALA A 144 -8.81 -8.77 -17.48
CA ALA A 144 -9.83 -7.96 -18.13
C ALA A 144 -10.12 -6.62 -17.40
N GLU A 145 -9.08 -5.98 -16.91
CA GLU A 145 -9.13 -4.73 -16.10
C GLU A 145 -9.86 -4.85 -14.75
N GLU A 146 -10.18 -6.07 -14.30
CA GLU A 146 -10.82 -6.34 -13.02
C GLU A 146 -9.84 -6.86 -11.95
N ILE A 147 -10.10 -6.51 -10.71
CA ILE A 147 -9.53 -7.15 -9.52
C ILE A 147 -10.27 -8.48 -9.34
N VAL A 148 -9.65 -9.59 -9.77
CA VAL A 148 -10.28 -10.91 -9.75
C VAL A 148 -10.22 -11.53 -8.36
N SER A 149 -9.05 -11.49 -7.75
CA SER A 149 -8.79 -12.01 -6.41
C SER A 149 -7.54 -11.39 -5.82
N PHE A 150 -7.38 -11.48 -4.51
CA PHE A 150 -6.17 -11.01 -3.85
C PHE A 150 -5.89 -11.77 -2.56
N GLN A 151 -4.66 -11.64 -2.09
CA GLN A 151 -4.20 -12.19 -0.81
C GLN A 151 -3.30 -11.19 -0.10
N THR A 152 -3.57 -11.00 1.19
CA THR A 152 -2.81 -10.08 2.05
C THR A 152 -1.84 -10.85 2.94
N PHE A 153 -0.62 -10.30 3.07
CA PHE A 153 0.42 -10.80 3.96
C PHE A 153 0.85 -9.71 4.95
N MET A 154 1.00 -10.07 6.22
CA MET A 154 1.41 -9.15 7.29
C MET A 154 2.94 -8.95 7.37
N THR A 155 3.64 -9.08 6.26
CA THR A 155 5.12 -9.15 6.21
C THR A 155 5.77 -7.90 6.77
N GLY A 156 5.31 -6.70 6.40
CA GLY A 156 5.85 -5.44 6.91
C GLY A 156 5.54 -5.23 8.40
N GLU A 157 4.34 -5.60 8.85
CA GLU A 157 3.98 -5.54 10.27
C GLU A 157 4.81 -6.53 11.09
N MET A 158 4.95 -7.78 10.63
CA MET A 158 5.81 -8.77 11.30
C MET A 158 7.26 -8.30 11.38
N PHE A 159 7.80 -7.68 10.32
CA PHE A 159 9.14 -7.10 10.34
C PHE A 159 9.27 -6.04 11.45
N SER A 160 8.31 -5.14 11.54
CA SER A 160 8.30 -4.07 12.55
C SER A 160 8.16 -4.65 13.96
N LEU A 161 7.22 -5.56 14.19
CA LEU A 161 7.01 -6.19 15.50
C LEU A 161 8.24 -6.99 15.95
N LEU A 162 8.83 -7.79 15.07
CA LEU A 162 10.01 -8.58 15.40
C LEU A 162 11.23 -7.71 15.64
N GLY A 163 11.44 -6.69 14.80
CA GLY A 163 12.60 -5.81 14.91
C GLY A 163 12.54 -4.78 16.04
N GLN A 164 11.35 -4.40 16.49
CA GLN A 164 11.19 -3.30 17.46
C GLN A 164 10.69 -3.75 18.84
N THR A 165 9.88 -4.80 18.93
CA THR A 165 9.23 -5.19 20.18
C THR A 165 9.66 -6.57 20.70
N SER A 166 10.12 -7.47 19.82
CA SER A 166 10.58 -8.79 20.22
C SER A 166 12.02 -8.77 20.81
N VAL A 167 12.51 -9.93 21.25
CA VAL A 167 13.91 -10.09 21.67
C VAL A 167 14.92 -9.73 20.57
N LEU A 168 14.51 -9.78 19.30
CA LEU A 168 15.35 -9.44 18.15
C LEU A 168 15.69 -7.95 18.06
N LYS A 169 14.95 -7.08 18.75
CA LYS A 169 15.27 -5.63 18.83
C LYS A 169 16.70 -5.32 19.26
N HIS A 170 17.31 -6.22 20.01
CA HIS A 170 18.70 -6.08 20.48
C HIS A 170 19.74 -6.55 19.44
N SER A 171 19.29 -7.11 18.31
CA SER A 171 20.14 -7.66 17.24
C SER A 171 19.91 -6.96 15.91
N ILE A 172 18.77 -6.31 15.70
CA ILE A 172 18.37 -5.69 14.45
C ILE A 172 18.70 -4.20 14.49
N ALA A 173 19.53 -3.73 13.54
CA ALA A 173 19.80 -2.29 13.40
C ALA A 173 18.57 -1.56 12.82
N SER A 174 18.44 -0.27 13.13
CA SER A 174 17.39 0.60 12.59
C SER A 174 17.54 0.85 11.08
N SER A 175 18.76 0.73 10.55
CA SER A 175 19.10 0.95 9.15
C SER A 175 20.20 0.01 8.70
N GLY A 176 20.53 0.07 7.40
CA GLY A 176 21.55 -0.76 6.76
C GLY A 176 20.95 -1.91 5.95
N TRP A 177 21.60 -2.22 4.84
CA TRP A 177 21.20 -3.25 3.88
C TRP A 177 22.38 -4.05 3.34
N HIS A 178 22.27 -5.36 3.38
CA HIS A 178 23.21 -6.32 2.82
C HIS A 178 22.49 -7.27 1.87
N LYS A 179 22.58 -7.01 0.57
CA LYS A 179 21.84 -7.75 -0.47
C LYS A 179 22.13 -9.26 -0.45
N SER A 180 23.41 -9.68 -0.32
CA SER A 180 23.73 -11.11 -0.28
C SER A 180 23.09 -11.82 0.91
N ALA A 181 23.18 -11.23 2.11
CA ALA A 181 22.57 -11.78 3.31
C ALA A 181 21.03 -11.83 3.23
N PHE A 182 20.42 -10.84 2.57
CA PHE A 182 19.00 -10.86 2.27
C PHE A 182 18.62 -12.02 1.35
N LEU A 183 19.33 -12.19 0.22
CA LEU A 183 19.01 -13.22 -0.77
C LEU A 183 19.26 -14.64 -0.23
N GLU A 184 20.33 -14.85 0.55
CA GLU A 184 20.59 -16.12 1.23
C GLU A 184 19.47 -16.49 2.21
N ALA A 185 19.00 -15.53 2.99
CA ALA A 185 17.91 -15.74 3.93
C ALA A 185 16.57 -15.97 3.21
N LEU A 186 16.32 -15.25 2.11
CA LEU A 186 15.14 -15.43 1.25
C LEU A 186 15.10 -16.83 0.64
N ASP A 187 16.20 -17.29 0.04
CA ASP A 187 16.30 -18.62 -0.54
C ASP A 187 16.09 -19.71 0.53
N ALA A 188 16.70 -19.54 1.71
CA ALA A 188 16.52 -20.46 2.83
C ALA A 188 15.06 -20.51 3.33
N ALA A 189 14.30 -19.40 3.22
CA ALA A 189 12.89 -19.35 3.58
C ALA A 189 12.00 -19.98 2.51
N ILE A 190 12.28 -19.74 1.24
CA ILE A 190 11.54 -20.37 0.12
C ILE A 190 11.76 -21.90 0.14
N SER A 191 12.99 -22.34 0.35
CA SER A 191 13.35 -23.77 0.35
C SER A 191 12.80 -24.53 1.54
N ALA A 192 12.70 -23.90 2.72
CA ALA A 192 12.25 -24.56 3.95
C ALA A 192 11.41 -23.62 4.83
N PRO A 193 10.20 -23.21 4.39
CA PRO A 193 9.38 -22.23 5.11
C PRO A 193 9.02 -22.67 6.54
N ALA A 194 8.85 -23.96 6.80
CA ALA A 194 8.56 -24.49 8.14
C ALA A 194 9.71 -24.26 9.15
N SER A 195 10.94 -23.98 8.69
CA SER A 195 12.10 -23.75 9.57
C SER A 195 12.27 -22.30 10.04
N ILE A 196 11.44 -21.37 9.57
CA ILE A 196 11.68 -19.94 9.77
C ILE A 196 11.61 -19.54 11.25
N ALA A 197 10.69 -20.11 12.03
CA ALA A 197 10.58 -19.79 13.45
C ALA A 197 11.90 -20.03 14.22
N SER A 198 12.62 -21.13 13.91
CA SER A 198 13.92 -21.41 14.53
C SER A 198 15.03 -20.50 13.96
N LYS A 199 15.01 -20.20 12.67
CA LYS A 199 15.98 -19.30 12.02
C LYS A 199 15.90 -17.86 12.55
N LEU A 200 14.70 -17.40 12.91
CA LEU A 200 14.50 -16.09 13.53
C LEU A 200 15.28 -15.97 14.86
N PHE A 201 15.19 -16.99 15.74
CA PHE A 201 15.97 -16.97 16.98
C PHE A 201 17.48 -17.10 16.72
N GLY A 202 17.85 -17.77 15.62
CA GLY A 202 19.24 -17.86 15.15
C GLY A 202 19.92 -16.49 14.98
N LEU A 203 19.18 -15.46 14.53
CA LEU A 203 19.71 -14.09 14.43
C LEU A 203 20.18 -13.56 15.79
N ARG A 204 19.43 -13.84 16.85
CA ARG A 204 19.80 -13.45 18.22
C ARG A 204 21.01 -14.24 18.71
N ALA A 205 21.02 -15.53 18.48
CA ALA A 205 22.13 -16.40 18.90
C ALA A 205 23.44 -16.05 18.19
N GLU A 206 23.41 -15.81 16.89
CA GLU A 206 24.59 -15.41 16.11
C GLU A 206 25.11 -14.01 16.52
N THR A 207 24.21 -13.07 16.88
CA THR A 207 24.64 -11.78 17.44
C THR A 207 25.42 -11.95 18.75
N LEU A 208 24.99 -12.87 19.62
CA LEU A 208 25.64 -13.11 20.91
C LEU A 208 26.92 -13.91 20.81
N LEU A 209 26.98 -14.88 19.91
CA LEU A 209 28.08 -15.84 19.82
C LEU A 209 29.13 -15.49 18.77
N ASN A 210 28.69 -14.87 17.65
CA ASN A 210 29.50 -14.70 16.46
C ASN A 210 29.62 -13.23 16.02
N ASN A 211 29.17 -12.27 16.86
CA ASN A 211 29.20 -10.83 16.57
C ASN A 211 28.49 -10.47 15.24
N LEU A 212 27.36 -11.14 14.91
CA LEU A 212 26.57 -10.81 13.73
C LEU A 212 26.20 -9.31 13.77
N SER A 213 26.56 -8.56 12.71
CA SER A 213 26.23 -7.13 12.65
C SER A 213 24.72 -6.89 12.54
N GLY A 214 24.24 -5.81 13.17
CA GLY A 214 22.82 -5.49 13.17
C GLY A 214 22.23 -5.23 11.76
N ALA A 215 23.04 -4.69 10.84
CA ALA A 215 22.64 -4.49 9.45
C ALA A 215 22.45 -5.80 8.68
N VAL A 216 23.35 -6.77 8.89
CA VAL A 216 23.23 -8.12 8.32
C VAL A 216 22.01 -8.83 8.93
N ALA A 217 21.85 -8.77 10.26
CA ALA A 217 20.67 -9.35 10.92
C ALA A 217 19.36 -8.77 10.42
N ARG A 218 19.30 -7.44 10.19
CA ARG A 218 18.16 -6.75 9.57
C ARG A 218 17.85 -7.29 8.18
N SER A 219 18.86 -7.43 7.34
CA SER A 219 18.72 -7.92 5.98
C SER A 219 18.23 -9.38 5.95
N ARG A 220 18.79 -10.23 6.83
CA ARG A 220 18.35 -11.62 6.99
C ARG A 220 16.92 -11.73 7.50
N LEU A 221 16.51 -10.89 8.47
CA LEU A 221 15.11 -10.83 8.92
C LEU A 221 14.19 -10.51 7.75
N SER A 222 14.50 -9.49 6.95
CA SER A 222 13.73 -9.13 5.77
C SER A 222 13.68 -10.30 4.76
N GLY A 223 14.81 -10.96 4.49
CA GLY A 223 14.90 -12.11 3.61
C GLY A 223 14.03 -13.30 4.07
N PHE A 224 14.06 -13.63 5.36
CA PHE A 224 13.22 -14.69 5.91
C PHE A 224 11.73 -14.38 5.74
N LEU A 225 11.29 -13.16 6.04
CA LEU A 225 9.87 -12.79 5.99
C LEU A 225 9.37 -12.66 4.54
N ILE A 226 10.12 -12.00 3.66
CA ILE A 226 9.75 -11.89 2.24
C ILE A 226 9.85 -13.26 1.54
N GLY A 227 10.84 -14.08 1.86
CA GLY A 227 10.95 -15.44 1.32
C GLY A 227 9.80 -16.34 1.76
N LEU A 228 9.35 -16.22 3.02
CA LEU A 228 8.15 -16.92 3.51
C LEU A 228 6.89 -16.48 2.74
N GLU A 229 6.74 -15.16 2.52
CA GLU A 229 5.66 -14.60 1.73
C GLU A 229 5.70 -15.09 0.27
N LEU A 230 6.87 -14.99 -0.40
CA LEU A 230 7.03 -15.44 -1.79
C LEU A 230 6.75 -16.94 -1.94
N SER A 231 7.15 -17.77 -0.96
CA SER A 231 6.81 -19.20 -0.95
C SER A 231 5.30 -19.41 -0.93
N ALA A 232 4.56 -18.68 -0.09
CA ALA A 232 3.11 -18.81 0.03
C ALA A 232 2.36 -18.15 -1.14
N ALA A 233 2.88 -17.00 -1.65
CA ALA A 233 2.32 -16.28 -2.78
C ALA A 233 2.70 -16.87 -4.15
N ARG A 234 3.38 -18.02 -4.19
CA ARG A 234 3.83 -18.66 -5.44
C ARG A 234 2.73 -18.82 -6.50
N PRO A 235 1.47 -19.16 -6.16
CA PRO A 235 0.39 -19.24 -7.14
C PRO A 235 0.05 -17.91 -7.82
N TYR A 236 0.41 -16.77 -7.21
CA TYR A 236 0.22 -15.44 -7.79
C TYR A 236 1.33 -15.07 -8.76
N TRP A 237 2.61 -15.30 -8.42
CA TRP A 237 3.71 -14.75 -9.20
C TRP A 237 4.35 -15.74 -10.19
N LEU A 238 4.21 -17.04 -10.00
CA LEU A 238 4.88 -18.01 -10.88
C LEU A 238 4.25 -18.01 -12.27
N GLY A 239 5.07 -17.65 -13.28
CA GLY A 239 4.64 -17.62 -14.68
C GLY A 239 3.65 -16.50 -15.02
N GLN A 240 3.59 -15.45 -14.21
CA GLN A 240 2.73 -14.29 -14.43
C GLN A 240 3.57 -13.05 -14.74
N ASP A 241 2.97 -12.10 -15.44
CA ASP A 241 3.49 -10.74 -15.54
C ASP A 241 3.28 -10.03 -14.21
N ILE A 242 4.37 -9.48 -13.65
CA ILE A 242 4.33 -8.87 -12.32
C ILE A 242 4.63 -7.37 -12.42
N ALA A 243 3.80 -6.55 -11.78
CA ALA A 243 4.12 -5.17 -11.50
C ALA A 243 4.11 -4.92 -9.98
N ILE A 244 5.12 -4.21 -9.49
CA ILE A 244 5.26 -3.82 -8.08
C ILE A 244 4.86 -2.36 -7.94
N ILE A 245 3.95 -2.06 -7.03
CA ILE A 245 3.51 -0.70 -6.70
C ILE A 245 3.84 -0.43 -5.23
N GLY A 246 4.91 0.32 -4.96
CA GLY A 246 5.37 0.49 -3.59
C GLY A 246 6.27 1.71 -3.37
N ALA A 247 6.74 1.86 -2.12
CA ALA A 247 7.83 2.75 -1.79
C ALA A 247 9.15 2.16 -2.31
N GLU A 248 10.06 3.00 -2.80
CA GLU A 248 11.25 2.59 -3.54
C GLU A 248 12.10 1.57 -2.79
N GLU A 249 12.48 1.84 -1.54
CA GLU A 249 13.33 0.94 -0.75
C GLU A 249 12.71 -0.44 -0.55
N LEU A 250 11.40 -0.48 -0.25
CA LEU A 250 10.71 -1.76 -0.03
C LEU A 250 10.50 -2.51 -1.35
N SER A 251 10.16 -1.79 -2.42
CA SER A 251 10.02 -2.37 -3.76
C SER A 251 11.30 -3.04 -4.23
N MET A 252 12.48 -2.44 -3.97
CA MET A 252 13.77 -3.02 -4.33
C MET A 252 14.01 -4.39 -3.68
N ALA A 253 13.59 -4.60 -2.43
CA ALA A 253 13.71 -5.91 -1.77
C ALA A 253 12.85 -6.97 -2.48
N TYR A 254 11.60 -6.63 -2.86
CA TYR A 254 10.74 -7.54 -3.63
C TYR A 254 11.25 -7.79 -5.05
N ILE A 255 11.78 -6.76 -5.73
CA ILE A 255 12.41 -6.88 -7.05
C ILE A 255 13.59 -7.84 -6.96
N ASP A 256 14.51 -7.62 -6.03
CA ASP A 256 15.68 -8.49 -5.85
C ASP A 256 15.27 -9.94 -5.54
N GLY A 257 14.26 -10.11 -4.69
CA GLY A 257 13.71 -11.42 -4.36
C GLY A 257 13.11 -12.13 -5.57
N LEU A 258 12.27 -11.45 -6.35
CA LEU A 258 11.63 -12.01 -7.54
C LEU A 258 12.65 -12.30 -8.65
N ILE A 259 13.62 -11.41 -8.87
CA ILE A 259 14.73 -11.63 -9.83
C ILE A 259 15.52 -12.89 -9.45
N SER A 260 15.79 -13.12 -8.18
CA SER A 260 16.48 -14.34 -7.72
C SER A 260 15.69 -15.62 -8.01
N GLN A 261 14.37 -15.49 -8.21
CA GLN A 261 13.47 -16.59 -8.59
C GLN A 261 13.17 -16.62 -10.11
N GLY A 262 13.89 -15.82 -10.92
CA GLY A 262 13.76 -15.79 -12.38
C GLY A 262 12.60 -14.94 -12.92
N VAL A 263 12.00 -14.09 -12.09
CA VAL A 263 10.91 -13.17 -12.49
C VAL A 263 11.45 -11.76 -12.65
N GLN A 264 11.03 -11.05 -13.71
CA GLN A 264 11.43 -9.66 -13.99
C GLN A 264 10.21 -8.74 -13.80
N PRO A 265 9.99 -8.18 -12.59
CA PRO A 265 8.84 -7.34 -12.34
C PRO A 265 9.03 -5.92 -12.87
N GLN A 266 7.95 -5.28 -13.31
CA GLN A 266 7.89 -3.83 -13.49
C GLN A 266 7.81 -3.14 -12.12
N SER A 267 8.23 -1.87 -12.01
CA SER A 267 8.17 -1.12 -10.75
C SER A 267 7.53 0.25 -10.93
N HIS A 268 6.59 0.58 -10.05
CA HIS A 268 5.86 1.84 -10.04
C HIS A 268 5.83 2.41 -8.63
N ARG A 269 5.94 3.74 -8.50
CA ARG A 269 5.87 4.39 -7.20
C ARG A 269 4.41 4.47 -6.71
N SER A 270 4.15 4.03 -5.50
CA SER A 270 2.81 4.02 -4.91
C SER A 270 2.16 5.41 -4.86
N VAL A 271 2.97 6.47 -4.65
CA VAL A 271 2.50 7.86 -4.63
C VAL A 271 1.94 8.28 -5.98
N ASP A 272 2.66 7.96 -7.07
CA ASP A 272 2.26 8.32 -8.43
C ASP A 272 0.98 7.57 -8.83
N MET A 273 0.88 6.30 -8.46
CA MET A 273 -0.31 5.48 -8.72
C MET A 273 -1.52 5.94 -7.89
N THR A 274 -1.30 6.33 -6.64
CA THR A 274 -2.38 6.92 -5.81
C THR A 274 -2.91 8.19 -6.45
N LEU A 275 -2.02 9.10 -6.84
CA LEU A 275 -2.41 10.36 -7.48
C LEU A 275 -3.14 10.13 -8.80
N ALA A 276 -2.65 9.20 -9.63
CA ALA A 276 -3.30 8.84 -10.89
C ALA A 276 -4.71 8.27 -10.67
N GLY A 277 -4.89 7.41 -9.65
CA GLY A 277 -6.20 6.85 -9.29
C GLY A 277 -7.19 7.91 -8.79
N LEU A 278 -6.74 8.80 -7.90
CA LEU A 278 -7.54 9.93 -7.42
C LEU A 278 -7.92 10.89 -8.55
N THR A 279 -6.99 11.16 -9.48
CA THR A 279 -7.23 12.01 -10.65
C THR A 279 -8.25 11.38 -11.59
N LYS A 280 -8.14 10.07 -11.86
CA LYS A 280 -9.13 9.31 -12.64
C LYS A 280 -10.52 9.43 -12.03
N ALA A 281 -10.66 9.19 -10.73
CA ALA A 281 -11.92 9.32 -10.02
C ALA A 281 -12.49 10.75 -10.11
N TYR A 282 -11.66 11.78 -9.94
CA TYR A 282 -12.07 13.17 -10.09
C TYR A 282 -12.59 13.51 -11.51
N GLN A 283 -11.92 13.02 -12.57
CA GLN A 283 -12.35 13.25 -13.95
C GLN A 283 -13.73 12.65 -14.24
N GLN A 284 -14.08 11.54 -13.63
CA GLN A 284 -15.42 10.95 -13.70
C GLN A 284 -16.49 11.87 -13.07
N ILE A 285 -16.17 12.63 -12.00
CA ILE A 285 -17.06 13.64 -11.41
C ILE A 285 -17.38 14.72 -12.44
N GLN A 286 -16.35 15.27 -13.08
CA GLN A 286 -16.54 16.37 -14.04
C GLN A 286 -17.39 15.93 -15.24
N GLY A 287 -17.17 14.70 -15.75
CA GLY A 287 -17.97 14.12 -16.82
C GLY A 287 -19.46 13.98 -16.46
N SER A 288 -19.77 13.57 -15.22
CA SER A 288 -21.15 13.41 -14.74
C SER A 288 -21.86 14.75 -14.49
N ILE A 289 -21.15 15.75 -13.99
CA ILE A 289 -21.72 17.11 -13.75
C ILE A 289 -22.01 17.83 -15.07
N ASN A 290 -21.20 17.62 -16.11
CA ASN A 290 -21.38 18.24 -17.41
C ASN A 290 -22.43 17.51 -18.30
N ALA A 291 -22.90 16.33 -17.90
CA ALA A 291 -23.89 15.52 -18.59
C ALA A 291 -25.33 15.72 -18.03
N THR A 292 -25.47 16.43 -16.92
CA THR A 292 -26.77 16.84 -16.32
C THR A 292 -27.03 18.32 -16.53
#